data_fc2ba03bae773e128eabec76e0cfe99a
#
_entry.id   fc2ba03bae773e128eabec76e0cfe99a
#
_cell.length_a   1.000
_cell.length_b   1.000
_cell.length_c   1.000
_cell.angle_alpha   90.00
_cell.angle_beta   90.00
_cell.angle_gamma   90.00
#
_symmetry.space_group_name_H-M   'P 1'
#
loop_
_entity.id
_entity.type
_entity.pdbx_description
1 polymer ?
#
loop_
_entity_poly.entity_id
_entity_poly.type
_entity_poly.pdbx_seq_one_letter_code
_entity_poly.pdbx_strand_id
1 'polypeptide(L)'
;MERVLKTNKGEEVSPNEAVFPILTGDIKTKEFTFVATGFFINPLGGFITAKHVMFDDNEQPINPFFAIQTSKGKTYLRRLEHFVYHSVADIAIGMLSDVIIKKNKLIKVPIETLYFQLSKNAPNIKDEIKTFAYPESTIIPDGKEQIGAFNGVWQNGIIEEFYPNGTGAFLKSPCYQTSVLILGGASGGPILHKGKVIGINSTAFKQLEGETPLSFFTPITEILDMSVIIGRNKRKTVKELISEGKILFN
;
A
#
# COMPACT_ATOMS: atom_id res chain seq x y z
N MET A 1 2.18 -21.32 -10.21
CA MET A 1 1.90 -20.50 -9.01
C MET A 1 0.81 -19.51 -9.37
N GLU A 2 -0.32 -19.50 -8.66
CA GLU A 2 -1.48 -18.68 -9.01
C GLU A 2 -1.11 -17.19 -8.98
N ARG A 3 -1.36 -16.51 -10.09
CA ARG A 3 -1.15 -15.05 -10.26
C ARG A 3 -2.42 -14.24 -10.00
N VAL A 4 -3.44 -14.85 -9.41
CA VAL A 4 -4.74 -14.25 -9.10
C VAL A 4 -4.96 -14.28 -7.59
N LEU A 5 -5.73 -13.32 -7.10
CA LEU A 5 -6.25 -13.34 -5.73
C LEU A 5 -7.55 -14.13 -5.72
N LYS A 6 -7.87 -14.77 -4.60
CA LYS A 6 -9.17 -15.40 -4.38
C LYS A 6 -9.94 -14.63 -3.32
N THR A 7 -11.21 -14.35 -3.60
CA THR A 7 -12.15 -13.81 -2.60
C THR A 7 -12.44 -14.86 -1.53
N ASN A 8 -13.10 -14.44 -0.45
CA ASN A 8 -13.59 -15.36 0.58
C ASN A 8 -14.57 -16.43 0.04
N LYS A 9 -15.12 -16.22 -1.17
CA LYS A 9 -15.98 -17.17 -1.89
C LYS A 9 -15.23 -18.06 -2.88
N GLY A 10 -13.88 -17.93 -2.95
CA GLY A 10 -13.04 -18.66 -3.89
C GLY A 10 -13.04 -18.12 -5.31
N GLU A 11 -13.68 -16.98 -5.58
CA GLU A 11 -13.69 -16.34 -6.89
C GLU A 11 -12.31 -15.75 -7.20
N GLU A 12 -11.80 -15.98 -8.40
CA GLU A 12 -10.55 -15.38 -8.86
C GLU A 12 -10.78 -13.91 -9.24
N VAL A 13 -9.91 -13.04 -8.74
CA VAL A 13 -9.99 -11.60 -8.98
C VAL A 13 -8.64 -11.04 -9.39
N SER A 14 -8.68 -9.97 -10.19
CA SER A 14 -7.47 -9.24 -10.53
C SER A 14 -6.89 -8.56 -9.28
N PRO A 15 -5.58 -8.65 -9.05
CA PRO A 15 -4.96 -7.95 -7.93
C PRO A 15 -5.15 -6.43 -7.96
N ASN A 16 -5.38 -5.84 -9.13
CA ASN A 16 -5.68 -4.41 -9.31
C ASN A 16 -6.97 -3.95 -8.62
N GLU A 17 -7.85 -4.88 -8.21
CA GLU A 17 -9.05 -4.53 -7.46
C GLU A 17 -8.79 -4.37 -5.95
N ALA A 18 -7.70 -4.93 -5.44
CA ALA A 18 -7.30 -4.85 -4.04
C ALA A 18 -6.03 -4.01 -3.81
N VAL A 19 -5.17 -3.88 -4.86
CA VAL A 19 -3.92 -3.10 -4.85
C VAL A 19 -4.03 -2.01 -5.89
N PHE A 20 -3.57 -0.81 -5.57
CA PHE A 20 -3.74 0.36 -6.42
C PHE A 20 -2.49 1.26 -6.43
N PRO A 21 -2.24 1.96 -7.56
CA PRO A 21 -1.21 3.00 -7.60
C PRO A 21 -1.66 4.26 -6.85
N ILE A 22 -0.73 4.86 -6.13
CA ILE A 22 -0.91 6.13 -5.43
C ILE A 22 -0.25 7.25 -6.22
N LEU A 23 -0.99 8.34 -6.38
CA LEU A 23 -0.56 9.54 -7.08
C LEU A 23 -0.58 10.74 -6.15
N THR A 24 0.28 11.70 -6.40
CA THR A 24 0.14 13.08 -5.92
C THR A 24 -0.07 14.03 -7.08
N GLY A 25 -0.64 15.22 -6.86
CA GLY A 25 -0.85 16.19 -7.94
C GLY A 25 -2.02 17.13 -7.71
N ASP A 26 -2.33 17.91 -8.74
CA ASP A 26 -3.43 18.88 -8.70
C ASP A 26 -4.51 18.54 -9.75
N ILE A 27 -5.74 18.42 -9.27
CA ILE A 27 -6.92 18.17 -10.10
C ILE A 27 -7.19 19.32 -11.09
N LYS A 28 -6.85 20.56 -10.71
CA LYS A 28 -7.15 21.75 -11.51
C LYS A 28 -6.20 21.84 -12.71
N THR A 29 -4.91 21.62 -12.48
CA THR A 29 -3.91 21.58 -13.57
C THR A 29 -3.91 20.25 -14.29
N LYS A 30 -4.46 19.20 -13.67
CA LYS A 30 -4.44 17.79 -14.11
C LYS A 30 -3.01 17.22 -14.15
N GLU A 31 -2.12 17.79 -13.41
CA GLU A 31 -0.73 17.30 -13.29
C GLU A 31 -0.64 16.33 -12.13
N PHE A 32 -0.32 15.08 -12.44
CA PHE A 32 -0.15 14.01 -11.47
C PHE A 32 1.22 13.38 -11.60
N THR A 33 1.73 12.90 -10.48
CA THR A 33 2.95 12.11 -10.37
C THR A 33 2.64 10.81 -9.64
N PHE A 34 3.10 9.70 -10.18
CA PHE A 34 3.05 8.41 -9.50
C PHE A 34 4.09 8.37 -8.38
N VAL A 35 3.71 7.88 -7.20
CA VAL A 35 4.61 7.87 -6.04
C VAL A 35 4.77 6.50 -5.40
N ALA A 36 3.72 5.67 -5.35
CA ALA A 36 3.74 4.44 -4.56
C ALA A 36 2.62 3.46 -4.91
N THR A 37 2.62 2.36 -4.18
CA THR A 37 1.55 1.35 -4.16
C THR A 37 0.80 1.40 -2.82
N GLY A 38 -0.51 1.16 -2.85
CA GLY A 38 -1.34 0.94 -1.66
C GLY A 38 -2.24 -0.27 -1.84
N PHE A 39 -2.81 -0.77 -0.75
CA PHE A 39 -3.76 -1.88 -0.80
C PHE A 39 -4.86 -1.75 0.26
N PHE A 40 -6.05 -2.28 -0.06
CA PHE A 40 -7.20 -2.22 0.83
C PHE A 40 -7.17 -3.31 1.89
N ILE A 41 -7.65 -2.96 3.11
CA ILE A 41 -7.71 -3.84 4.29
C ILE A 41 -9.13 -4.04 4.82
N ASN A 42 -10.11 -3.34 4.26
CA ASN A 42 -11.52 -3.53 4.60
C ASN A 42 -12.43 -3.05 3.44
N PRO A 43 -13.72 -3.43 3.41
CA PRO A 43 -14.65 -3.07 2.34
C PRO A 43 -15.04 -1.58 2.32
N LEU A 44 -14.69 -0.82 3.35
CA LEU A 44 -15.02 0.60 3.50
C LEU A 44 -13.94 1.53 2.96
N GLY A 45 -12.93 0.98 2.25
CA GLY A 45 -11.85 1.76 1.65
C GLY A 45 -10.71 2.12 2.61
N GLY A 46 -10.62 1.46 3.77
CA GLY A 46 -9.42 1.52 4.60
C GLY A 46 -8.25 0.88 3.86
N PHE A 47 -7.11 1.55 3.82
CA PHE A 47 -5.93 1.09 3.10
C PHE A 47 -4.64 1.28 3.88
N ILE A 48 -3.60 0.59 3.45
CA ILE A 48 -2.24 0.70 3.97
C ILE A 48 -1.28 1.06 2.82
N THR A 49 -0.24 1.81 3.17
CA THR A 49 0.93 2.09 2.32
C THR A 49 2.17 2.36 3.18
N ALA A 50 3.32 2.59 2.57
CA ALA A 50 4.53 3.00 3.28
C ALA A 50 4.43 4.46 3.75
N LYS A 51 4.99 4.76 4.93
CA LYS A 51 4.97 6.11 5.51
C LYS A 51 5.83 7.08 4.73
N HIS A 52 7.04 6.66 4.33
CA HIS A 52 8.01 7.55 3.68
C HIS A 52 7.47 8.18 2.38
N VAL A 53 6.57 7.50 1.65
CA VAL A 53 5.99 8.03 0.41
C VAL A 53 4.99 9.17 0.62
N MET A 54 4.61 9.42 1.87
CA MET A 54 3.67 10.48 2.25
C MET A 54 4.36 11.82 2.55
N PHE A 55 5.69 11.87 2.46
CA PHE A 55 6.49 13.04 2.80
C PHE A 55 7.45 13.39 1.65
N ASP A 56 7.76 14.67 1.52
CA ASP A 56 8.81 15.14 0.61
C ASP A 56 10.22 15.00 1.25
N ASP A 57 11.25 15.40 0.52
CA ASP A 57 12.63 15.34 0.96
C ASP A 57 12.93 16.22 2.19
N ASN A 58 12.04 17.16 2.53
CA ASN A 58 12.12 18.01 3.72
C ASN A 58 11.24 17.50 4.88
N GLU A 59 10.78 16.24 4.82
CA GLU A 59 9.86 15.62 5.79
C GLU A 59 8.51 16.37 5.92
N GLN A 60 8.10 17.14 4.90
CA GLN A 60 6.80 17.79 4.88
C GLN A 60 5.75 16.88 4.24
N PRO A 61 4.53 16.78 4.81
CA PRO A 61 3.48 15.97 4.24
C PRO A 61 3.12 16.43 2.83
N ILE A 62 3.23 15.56 1.86
CA ILE A 62 2.72 15.80 0.50
C ILE A 62 1.19 15.71 0.56
N ASN A 63 0.51 16.60 -0.12
CA ASN A 63 -0.95 16.57 -0.28
C ASN A 63 -1.36 17.35 -1.55
N PRO A 64 -2.44 16.95 -2.23
CA PRO A 64 -3.30 15.79 -1.95
C PRO A 64 -2.77 14.50 -2.57
N PHE A 65 -3.23 13.37 -2.05
CA PHE A 65 -3.02 12.03 -2.62
C PHE A 65 -4.27 11.48 -3.28
N PHE A 66 -4.05 10.67 -4.32
CA PHE A 66 -5.11 10.01 -5.07
C PHE A 66 -4.77 8.54 -5.30
N ALA A 67 -5.81 7.72 -5.46
CA ALA A 67 -5.71 6.33 -5.89
C ALA A 67 -6.34 6.16 -7.27
N ILE A 68 -5.73 5.32 -8.10
CA ILE A 68 -6.40 4.75 -9.26
C ILE A 68 -7.07 3.45 -8.81
N GLN A 69 -8.32 3.54 -8.40
CA GLN A 69 -9.10 2.38 -7.96
C GLN A 69 -9.70 1.66 -9.14
N THR A 70 -9.48 0.36 -9.25
CA THR A 70 -10.25 -0.52 -10.14
C THR A 70 -11.34 -1.24 -9.33
N SER A 71 -12.55 -1.26 -9.83
CA SER A 71 -13.67 -2.00 -9.25
C SER A 71 -14.63 -2.43 -10.36
N LYS A 72 -14.92 -3.73 -10.44
CA LYS A 72 -15.83 -4.33 -11.43
C LYS A 72 -15.51 -3.89 -12.88
N GLY A 73 -14.23 -3.91 -13.24
CA GLY A 73 -13.74 -3.51 -14.55
C GLY A 73 -13.82 -2.02 -14.87
N LYS A 74 -14.11 -1.17 -13.89
CA LYS A 74 -14.10 0.30 -14.03
C LYS A 74 -12.97 0.89 -13.21
N THR A 75 -12.39 1.97 -13.73
CA THR A 75 -11.30 2.71 -13.06
C THR A 75 -11.79 4.08 -12.62
N TYR A 76 -11.41 4.45 -11.40
CA TYR A 76 -11.79 5.71 -10.77
C TYR A 76 -10.55 6.40 -10.19
N LEU A 77 -10.43 7.71 -10.43
CA LEU A 77 -9.50 8.55 -9.67
C LEU A 77 -10.22 8.99 -8.39
N ARG A 78 -9.71 8.56 -7.26
CA ARG A 78 -10.27 8.87 -5.93
C ARG A 78 -9.26 9.55 -5.05
N ARG A 79 -9.72 10.50 -4.24
CA ARG A 79 -8.89 11.12 -3.22
C ARG A 79 -8.65 10.15 -2.07
N LEU A 80 -7.46 10.20 -1.53
CA LEU A 80 -7.07 9.51 -0.29
C LEU A 80 -7.09 10.51 0.85
N GLU A 81 -7.65 10.12 2.00
CA GLU A 81 -7.94 11.02 3.14
C GLU A 81 -7.62 10.33 4.48
N HIS A 82 -7.64 11.12 5.55
CA HIS A 82 -7.54 10.64 6.93
C HIS A 82 -6.32 9.79 7.24
N PHE A 83 -5.17 10.23 6.75
CA PHE A 83 -3.91 9.52 7.00
C PHE A 83 -3.51 9.55 8.47
N VAL A 84 -3.03 8.42 8.94
CA VAL A 84 -2.37 8.25 10.23
C VAL A 84 -1.05 7.51 9.98
N TYR A 85 0.01 8.04 10.54
CA TYR A 85 1.37 7.53 10.38
C TYR A 85 1.83 6.86 11.67
N HIS A 86 2.51 5.72 11.54
CA HIS A 86 3.18 5.14 12.69
C HIS A 86 4.35 6.04 13.13
N SER A 87 4.60 6.14 14.43
CA SER A 87 5.63 7.05 14.96
C SER A 87 7.04 6.67 14.51
N VAL A 88 7.34 5.37 14.43
CA VAL A 88 8.68 4.83 14.12
C VAL A 88 8.66 3.99 12.84
N ALA A 89 7.72 3.03 12.74
CA ALA A 89 7.65 2.10 11.60
C ALA A 89 7.26 2.82 10.30
N ASP A 90 7.77 2.30 9.20
CA ASP A 90 7.51 2.81 7.86
C ASP A 90 6.14 2.33 7.34
N ILE A 91 5.06 2.74 8.03
CA ILE A 91 3.70 2.34 7.70
C ILE A 91 2.71 3.49 7.92
N ALA A 92 1.76 3.63 7.00
CA ALA A 92 0.67 4.59 7.05
C ALA A 92 -0.66 3.90 6.77
N ILE A 93 -1.72 4.36 7.44
CA ILE A 93 -3.11 3.93 7.22
C ILE A 93 -3.91 5.15 6.79
N GLY A 94 -4.81 4.98 5.83
CA GLY A 94 -5.71 6.03 5.37
C GLY A 94 -7.06 5.47 4.93
N MET A 95 -7.90 6.36 4.40
CA MET A 95 -9.23 6.03 3.90
C MET A 95 -9.41 6.52 2.47
N LEU A 96 -10.05 5.71 1.65
CA LEU A 96 -10.50 6.10 0.33
C LEU A 96 -11.73 7.02 0.46
N SER A 97 -11.71 8.15 -0.22
CA SER A 97 -12.87 9.05 -0.26
C SER A 97 -14.05 8.42 -1.01
N ASP A 98 -15.27 8.63 -0.55
CA ASP A 98 -16.49 8.23 -1.26
C ASP A 98 -16.82 9.12 -2.46
N VAL A 99 -15.95 10.07 -2.77
CA VAL A 99 -16.09 11.03 -3.87
C VAL A 99 -15.13 10.69 -4.99
N ILE A 100 -15.61 10.65 -6.23
CA ILE A 100 -14.80 10.59 -7.44
C ILE A 100 -14.78 11.94 -8.15
N ILE A 101 -13.77 12.10 -8.99
CA ILE A 101 -13.65 13.26 -9.87
C ILE A 101 -14.09 12.84 -11.28
N LYS A 102 -15.13 13.48 -11.78
CA LYS A 102 -15.63 13.25 -13.15
C LYS A 102 -15.96 14.57 -13.82
N LYS A 103 -15.30 14.85 -14.96
CA LYS A 103 -15.47 16.12 -15.69
C LYS A 103 -15.36 17.36 -14.78
N ASN A 104 -14.31 17.39 -13.94
CA ASN A 104 -14.04 18.45 -12.96
C ASN A 104 -15.16 18.66 -11.89
N LYS A 105 -16.03 17.66 -11.70
CA LYS A 105 -17.05 17.66 -10.64
C LYS A 105 -16.78 16.56 -9.64
N LEU A 106 -17.05 16.84 -8.37
CA LEU A 106 -17.04 15.86 -7.29
C LEU A 106 -18.38 15.13 -7.28
N ILE A 107 -18.35 13.83 -7.45
CA ILE A 107 -19.55 12.97 -7.47
C ILE A 107 -19.39 11.91 -6.39
N LYS A 108 -20.40 11.80 -5.52
CA LYS A 108 -20.43 10.76 -4.50
C LYS A 108 -20.70 9.40 -5.16
N VAL A 109 -19.84 8.44 -4.88
CA VAL A 109 -19.94 7.07 -5.43
C VAL A 109 -19.68 6.10 -4.27
N PRO A 110 -20.49 5.06 -4.10
CA PRO A 110 -20.25 4.06 -3.07
C PRO A 110 -18.83 3.49 -3.17
N ILE A 111 -18.24 3.22 -2.02
CA ILE A 111 -16.96 2.52 -1.95
C ILE A 111 -17.27 1.03 -2.05
N GLU A 112 -16.66 0.38 -3.03
CA GLU A 112 -16.63 -1.07 -3.17
C GLU A 112 -15.17 -1.47 -3.38
N THR A 113 -14.59 -2.13 -2.41
CA THR A 113 -13.20 -2.60 -2.48
C THR A 113 -13.13 -4.09 -2.17
N LEU A 114 -12.35 -4.81 -2.95
CA LEU A 114 -11.76 -6.05 -2.49
C LEU A 114 -10.63 -5.70 -1.53
N TYR A 115 -10.38 -6.54 -0.55
CA TYR A 115 -9.41 -6.25 0.49
C TYR A 115 -8.71 -7.52 0.97
N PHE A 116 -7.54 -7.34 1.53
CA PHE A 116 -6.74 -8.43 2.07
C PHE A 116 -7.08 -8.74 3.52
N GLN A 117 -6.98 -10.02 3.84
CA GLN A 117 -6.87 -10.49 5.21
C GLN A 117 -5.43 -10.32 5.69
N LEU A 118 -5.26 -9.79 6.89
CA LEU A 118 -3.97 -9.60 7.53
C LEU A 118 -3.62 -10.80 8.41
N SER A 119 -2.33 -11.11 8.54
CA SER A 119 -1.84 -12.21 9.39
C SER A 119 -1.23 -11.68 10.69
N LYS A 120 -1.66 -12.24 11.81
CA LYS A 120 -1.01 -12.00 13.12
C LYS A 120 0.23 -12.86 13.35
N ASN A 121 0.42 -13.89 12.53
CA ASN A 121 1.52 -14.83 12.69
C ASN A 121 2.79 -14.24 12.06
N ALA A 122 3.85 -14.16 12.85
CA ALA A 122 5.17 -13.84 12.34
C ALA A 122 5.61 -14.94 11.36
N PRO A 123 6.15 -14.57 10.21
CA PRO A 123 6.71 -15.55 9.27
C PRO A 123 8.08 -16.05 9.77
N ASN A 124 8.50 -17.19 9.24
CA ASN A 124 9.84 -17.74 9.50
C ASN A 124 10.83 -17.33 8.41
N ILE A 125 12.10 -17.35 8.74
CA ILE A 125 13.17 -17.24 7.74
C ILE A 125 13.03 -18.41 6.76
N LYS A 126 13.24 -18.14 5.45
CA LYS A 126 13.02 -19.03 4.29
C LYS A 126 11.57 -19.29 3.92
N ASP A 127 10.60 -18.75 4.63
CA ASP A 127 9.20 -18.79 4.14
C ASP A 127 9.10 -18.12 2.76
N GLU A 128 8.36 -18.77 1.84
CA GLU A 128 8.05 -18.20 0.53
C GLU A 128 7.04 -17.07 0.66
N ILE A 129 7.33 -15.97 0.01
CA ILE A 129 6.49 -14.79 -0.03
C ILE A 129 6.27 -14.33 -1.47
N LYS A 130 5.23 -13.53 -1.65
CA LYS A 130 4.98 -12.83 -2.91
C LYS A 130 4.46 -11.43 -2.65
N THR A 131 4.70 -10.53 -3.59
CA THR A 131 4.13 -9.18 -3.58
C THR A 131 3.51 -8.87 -4.94
N PHE A 132 2.46 -8.03 -4.93
CA PHE A 132 1.96 -7.36 -6.12
C PHE A 132 2.09 -5.86 -5.90
N ALA A 133 2.76 -5.18 -6.81
CA ALA A 133 2.99 -3.75 -6.71
C ALA A 133 3.12 -3.13 -8.12
N TYR A 134 3.27 -1.81 -8.18
CA TYR A 134 3.43 -1.04 -9.42
C TYR A 134 4.85 -0.46 -9.54
N PRO A 135 5.91 -1.30 -9.61
CA PRO A 135 7.26 -0.80 -9.76
C PRO A 135 7.41 -0.08 -11.10
N GLU A 136 8.26 0.97 -11.09
CA GLU A 136 8.66 1.72 -12.30
C GLU A 136 7.48 2.24 -13.15
N SER A 137 6.31 2.39 -12.53
CA SER A 137 5.15 3.00 -13.17
C SER A 137 5.39 4.50 -13.37
N THR A 138 4.85 5.06 -14.42
CA THR A 138 5.08 6.45 -14.80
C THR A 138 3.78 7.14 -15.23
N ILE A 139 3.81 8.47 -15.18
CA ILE A 139 2.82 9.32 -15.83
C ILE A 139 3.57 10.21 -16.80
N ILE A 140 3.21 10.14 -18.07
CA ILE A 140 3.87 10.89 -19.13
C ILE A 140 2.91 11.93 -19.73
N PRO A 141 3.40 13.13 -20.07
CA PRO A 141 2.62 14.13 -20.80
C PRO A 141 2.21 13.62 -22.18
N ASP A 142 0.95 13.88 -22.56
CA ASP A 142 0.42 13.63 -23.89
C ASP A 142 -0.37 14.86 -24.36
N GLY A 143 0.30 15.80 -24.96
CA GLY A 143 -0.28 17.10 -25.35
C GLY A 143 -0.75 17.90 -24.12
N LYS A 144 -2.08 18.08 -23.99
CA LYS A 144 -2.72 18.75 -22.85
C LYS A 144 -3.20 17.77 -21.76
N GLU A 145 -2.96 16.48 -21.93
CA GLU A 145 -3.38 15.42 -21.04
C GLU A 145 -2.15 14.65 -20.52
N GLN A 146 -2.39 13.72 -19.62
CA GLN A 146 -1.37 12.81 -19.12
C GLN A 146 -1.85 11.37 -19.31
N ILE A 147 -0.93 10.50 -19.71
CA ILE A 147 -1.17 9.06 -19.80
C ILE A 147 -0.41 8.37 -18.65
N GLY A 148 -1.14 7.66 -17.80
CA GLY A 148 -0.55 6.82 -16.76
C GLY A 148 -0.26 5.42 -17.30
N ALA A 149 0.99 4.99 -17.26
CA ALA A 149 1.42 3.63 -17.52
C ALA A 149 1.67 2.92 -16.18
N PHE A 150 0.61 2.28 -15.65
CA PHE A 150 0.68 1.55 -14.38
C PHE A 150 0.90 0.07 -14.66
N ASN A 151 2.12 -0.40 -14.42
CA ASN A 151 2.52 -1.78 -14.65
C ASN A 151 2.47 -2.56 -13.32
N GLY A 152 1.37 -3.25 -13.08
CA GLY A 152 1.21 -4.12 -11.92
C GLY A 152 1.96 -5.43 -12.10
N VAL A 153 2.91 -5.74 -11.22
CA VAL A 153 3.81 -6.90 -11.32
C VAL A 153 3.75 -7.77 -10.08
N TRP A 154 3.61 -9.09 -10.30
CA TRP A 154 3.86 -10.09 -9.28
C TRP A 154 5.36 -10.40 -9.18
N GLN A 155 5.87 -10.37 -7.96
CA GLN A 155 7.21 -10.88 -7.64
C GLN A 155 7.12 -11.94 -6.55
N ASN A 156 8.01 -12.94 -6.60
CA ASN A 156 8.13 -13.99 -5.62
C ASN A 156 9.53 -13.92 -5.00
N GLY A 157 9.63 -14.33 -3.75
CA GLY A 157 10.90 -14.40 -3.04
C GLY A 157 10.75 -15.18 -1.74
N ILE A 158 11.75 -15.07 -0.92
CA ILE A 158 11.81 -15.65 0.42
C ILE A 158 12.16 -14.59 1.45
N ILE A 159 11.89 -14.89 2.71
CA ILE A 159 12.39 -14.13 3.84
C ILE A 159 13.82 -14.57 4.12
N GLU A 160 14.75 -13.63 4.15
CA GLU A 160 16.17 -13.90 4.31
C GLU A 160 16.63 -13.73 5.75
N GLU A 161 16.21 -12.64 6.41
CA GLU A 161 16.65 -12.30 7.75
C GLU A 161 15.59 -11.44 8.49
N PHE A 162 15.62 -11.43 9.83
CA PHE A 162 14.79 -10.61 10.68
C PHE A 162 15.64 -9.69 11.54
N TYR A 163 15.33 -8.40 11.51
CA TYR A 163 15.98 -7.35 12.28
C TYR A 163 15.01 -6.79 13.33
N PRO A 164 15.06 -7.28 14.58
CA PRO A 164 14.08 -6.89 15.61
C PRO A 164 14.18 -5.42 16.03
N ASN A 165 15.34 -4.80 15.84
CA ASN A 165 15.60 -3.40 16.18
C ASN A 165 15.77 -2.51 14.93
N GLY A 166 15.37 -3.01 13.75
CA GLY A 166 15.58 -2.32 12.47
C GLY A 166 17.02 -2.41 11.96
N THR A 167 17.28 -1.73 10.85
CA THR A 167 18.58 -1.70 10.16
C THR A 167 19.36 -0.39 10.44
N GLY A 168 19.09 0.27 11.57
CA GLY A 168 19.76 1.52 11.97
C GLY A 168 19.17 2.76 11.28
N ALA A 169 19.93 3.41 10.38
CA ALA A 169 19.53 4.71 9.82
C ALA A 169 18.29 4.65 8.91
N PHE A 170 18.07 3.53 8.21
CA PHE A 170 17.03 3.43 7.18
C PHE A 170 15.68 2.97 7.74
N LEU A 171 15.69 1.92 8.57
CA LEU A 171 14.47 1.41 9.23
C LEU A 171 14.75 1.30 10.73
N LYS A 172 14.01 2.07 11.52
CA LYS A 172 14.17 2.18 12.99
C LYS A 172 13.23 1.26 13.77
N SER A 173 12.41 0.49 13.07
CA SER A 173 11.45 -0.47 13.63
C SER A 173 11.78 -1.88 13.17
N PRO A 174 11.19 -2.93 13.78
CA PRO A 174 11.32 -4.30 13.28
C PRO A 174 11.10 -4.38 11.79
N CYS A 175 11.94 -5.12 11.08
CA CYS A 175 11.82 -5.34 9.65
C CYS A 175 12.41 -6.69 9.23
N TYR A 176 11.99 -7.16 8.07
CA TYR A 176 12.51 -8.36 7.44
C TYR A 176 13.26 -8.02 6.15
N GLN A 177 14.40 -8.63 5.96
CA GLN A 177 15.07 -8.66 4.66
C GLN A 177 14.43 -9.74 3.78
N THR A 178 14.34 -9.47 2.49
CA THR A 178 13.73 -10.36 1.50
C THR A 178 14.50 -10.39 0.19
N SER A 179 14.45 -11.51 -0.50
CA SER A 179 14.96 -11.64 -1.86
C SER A 179 14.03 -11.04 -2.94
N VAL A 180 12.85 -10.53 -2.56
CA VAL A 180 12.01 -9.75 -3.47
C VAL A 180 12.70 -8.43 -3.77
N LEU A 181 12.86 -8.07 -5.05
CA LEU A 181 13.44 -6.80 -5.44
C LEU A 181 12.41 -5.67 -5.35
N ILE A 182 12.52 -4.83 -4.31
CA ILE A 182 11.63 -3.67 -4.12
C ILE A 182 12.18 -2.49 -4.90
N LEU A 183 11.62 -2.23 -6.07
CA LEU A 183 11.97 -1.10 -6.93
C LEU A 183 11.11 0.14 -6.60
N GLY A 184 11.52 1.30 -7.14
CA GLY A 184 10.77 2.55 -7.00
C GLY A 184 9.31 2.39 -7.43
N GLY A 185 8.37 2.89 -6.61
CA GLY A 185 6.94 2.72 -6.80
C GLY A 185 6.33 1.45 -6.20
N ALA A 186 7.14 0.42 -5.87
CA ALA A 186 6.65 -0.77 -5.18
C ALA A 186 6.43 -0.56 -3.68
N SER A 187 6.99 0.51 -3.09
CA SER A 187 6.79 0.88 -1.68
C SER A 187 5.32 0.94 -1.31
N GLY A 188 4.96 0.34 -0.16
CA GLY A 188 3.57 0.24 0.32
C GLY A 188 2.76 -0.92 -0.25
N GLY A 189 3.28 -1.66 -1.23
CA GLY A 189 2.64 -2.89 -1.73
C GLY A 189 2.62 -4.01 -0.68
N PRO A 190 1.61 -4.90 -0.70
CA PRO A 190 1.48 -5.96 0.29
C PRO A 190 2.52 -7.07 0.10
N ILE A 191 3.12 -7.54 1.19
CA ILE A 191 3.86 -8.80 1.25
C ILE A 191 2.92 -9.90 1.71
N LEU A 192 2.78 -10.93 0.90
CA LEU A 192 1.84 -12.03 1.10
C LEU A 192 2.57 -13.33 1.44
N HIS A 193 2.11 -14.00 2.49
CA HIS A 193 2.49 -15.37 2.85
C HIS A 193 1.20 -16.18 3.03
N LYS A 194 1.09 -17.32 2.33
CA LYS A 194 -0.12 -18.20 2.37
C LYS A 194 -1.44 -17.43 2.13
N GLY A 195 -1.43 -16.43 1.23
CA GLY A 195 -2.59 -15.64 0.86
C GLY A 195 -2.99 -14.52 1.82
N LYS A 196 -2.27 -14.31 2.92
CA LYS A 196 -2.49 -13.24 3.88
C LYS A 196 -1.36 -12.23 3.85
N VAL A 197 -1.67 -10.97 4.18
CA VAL A 197 -0.64 -9.94 4.29
C VAL A 197 0.11 -10.10 5.62
N ILE A 198 1.43 -10.21 5.54
CA ILE A 198 2.36 -10.28 6.67
C ILE A 198 3.18 -8.99 6.84
N GLY A 199 3.21 -8.12 5.82
CA GLY A 199 3.98 -6.88 5.84
C GLY A 199 3.74 -6.03 4.60
N ILE A 200 4.47 -4.94 4.50
CA ILE A 200 4.45 -4.02 3.36
C ILE A 200 5.85 -3.80 2.81
N ASN A 201 5.98 -3.68 1.50
CA ASN A 201 7.22 -3.24 0.86
C ASN A 201 7.64 -1.88 1.44
N SER A 202 8.84 -1.79 2.03
CA SER A 202 9.34 -0.54 2.59
C SER A 202 10.41 0.07 1.70
N THR A 203 11.60 -0.49 1.69
CA THR A 203 12.73 0.12 1.00
C THR A 203 13.68 -0.92 0.43
N ALA A 204 14.50 -0.47 -0.52
CA ALA A 204 15.67 -1.18 -0.95
C ALA A 204 16.86 -0.21 -1.02
N PHE A 205 18.04 -0.66 -0.66
CA PHE A 205 19.27 0.11 -0.78
C PHE A 205 20.44 -0.77 -1.22
N LYS A 206 21.39 -0.16 -1.90
CA LYS A 206 22.66 -0.78 -2.27
C LYS A 206 23.70 -0.47 -1.21
N GLN A 207 24.49 -1.46 -0.83
CA GLN A 207 25.63 -1.26 0.05
C GLN A 207 26.81 -0.66 -0.74
N LEU A 208 27.03 -1.16 -1.97
CA LEU A 208 28.04 -0.68 -2.89
C LEU A 208 27.46 -0.52 -4.30
N GLU A 209 28.11 0.31 -5.11
CA GLU A 209 27.76 0.47 -6.51
C GLU A 209 27.97 -0.86 -7.27
N GLY A 210 26.97 -1.26 -8.06
CA GLY A 210 26.99 -2.54 -8.83
C GLY A 210 26.43 -3.75 -8.08
N GLU A 211 26.15 -3.66 -6.79
CA GLU A 211 25.49 -4.74 -6.04
C GLU A 211 23.99 -4.79 -6.24
N THR A 212 23.43 -6.00 -6.05
CA THR A 212 21.96 -6.16 -5.96
C THR A 212 21.45 -5.45 -4.70
N PRO A 213 20.42 -4.60 -4.81
CA PRO A 213 19.87 -3.92 -3.64
C PRO A 213 19.35 -4.91 -2.60
N LEU A 214 19.64 -4.65 -1.33
CA LEU A 214 18.98 -5.31 -0.22
C LEU A 214 17.59 -4.72 -0.04
N SER A 215 16.58 -5.56 -0.02
CA SER A 215 15.18 -5.17 0.08
C SER A 215 14.60 -5.54 1.44
N PHE A 216 13.76 -4.65 1.98
CA PHE A 216 13.18 -4.79 3.32
C PHE A 216 11.69 -4.53 3.31
N PHE A 217 10.97 -5.26 4.17
CA PHE A 217 9.57 -4.99 4.42
C PHE A 217 9.28 -4.78 5.92
N THR A 218 8.29 -3.92 6.20
CA THR A 218 7.80 -3.65 7.56
C THR A 218 6.71 -4.66 7.91
N PRO A 219 6.77 -5.32 9.09
CA PRO A 219 5.73 -6.25 9.53
C PRO A 219 4.36 -5.58 9.64
N ILE A 220 3.31 -6.28 9.22
CA ILE A 220 1.94 -5.75 9.31
C ILE A 220 1.46 -5.59 10.76
N THR A 221 2.06 -6.28 11.70
CA THR A 221 1.74 -6.18 13.13
C THR A 221 2.01 -4.80 13.73
N GLU A 222 2.86 -4.00 13.10
CA GLU A 222 3.15 -2.62 13.53
C GLU A 222 1.91 -1.70 13.51
N ILE A 223 0.85 -2.07 12.77
CA ILE A 223 -0.39 -1.27 12.75
C ILE A 223 -1.25 -1.43 14.02
N LEU A 224 -1.03 -2.46 14.83
CA LEU A 224 -1.99 -2.90 15.86
C LEU A 224 -2.32 -1.80 16.88
N ASP A 225 -1.34 -1.00 17.28
CA ASP A 225 -1.50 0.07 18.25
C ASP A 225 -1.78 1.45 17.62
N MET A 226 -1.85 1.53 16.28
CA MET A 226 -2.21 2.76 15.60
C MET A 226 -3.66 3.13 15.84
N SER A 227 -3.92 4.42 16.10
CA SER A 227 -5.28 4.97 16.25
C SER A 227 -5.71 5.66 14.97
N VAL A 228 -6.73 5.13 14.31
CA VAL A 228 -7.28 5.67 13.07
C VAL A 228 -8.53 6.52 13.32
N ILE A 229 -8.79 7.45 12.41
CA ILE A 229 -9.97 8.32 12.46
C ILE A 229 -11.14 7.57 11.80
N ILE A 230 -12.25 7.45 12.52
CA ILE A 230 -13.50 6.86 12.02
C ILE A 230 -14.63 7.88 12.14
N GLY A 231 -15.31 8.16 11.02
CA GLY A 231 -16.40 9.13 10.99
C GLY A 231 -15.96 10.53 11.44
N ARG A 232 -16.89 11.27 12.06
CA ARG A 232 -16.62 12.63 12.53
C ARG A 232 -15.87 12.60 13.87
N ASN A 233 -14.54 12.72 13.82
CA ASN A 233 -13.65 12.91 14.99
C ASN A 233 -13.62 11.77 16.02
N LYS A 234 -14.10 10.57 15.71
CA LYS A 234 -13.88 9.39 16.55
C LYS A 234 -12.59 8.70 16.16
N ARG A 235 -11.81 8.32 17.16
CA ARG A 235 -10.61 7.50 16.97
C ARG A 235 -10.87 6.12 17.53
N LYS A 236 -10.34 5.11 16.85
CA LYS A 236 -10.24 3.73 17.34
C LYS A 236 -8.88 3.17 17.01
N THR A 237 -8.38 2.33 17.87
CA THR A 237 -7.18 1.56 17.56
C THR A 237 -7.51 0.50 16.50
N VAL A 238 -6.48 0.08 15.76
CA VAL A 238 -6.64 -1.04 14.83
C VAL A 238 -7.07 -2.31 15.57
N LYS A 239 -6.58 -2.54 16.79
CA LYS A 239 -7.03 -3.66 17.66
C LYS A 239 -8.54 -3.63 17.92
N GLU A 240 -9.11 -2.46 18.18
CA GLU A 240 -10.57 -2.32 18.36
C GLU A 240 -11.32 -2.62 17.06
N LEU A 241 -10.82 -2.16 15.91
CA LEU A 241 -11.44 -2.46 14.61
C LEU A 241 -11.38 -3.95 14.26
N ILE A 242 -10.31 -4.63 14.65
CA ILE A 242 -10.19 -6.09 14.51
C ILE A 242 -11.22 -6.79 15.39
N SER A 243 -11.34 -6.40 16.66
CA SER A 243 -12.31 -6.98 17.59
C SER A 243 -13.77 -6.78 17.15
N GLU A 244 -14.03 -5.71 16.41
CA GLU A 244 -15.34 -5.41 15.80
C GLU A 244 -15.57 -6.11 14.44
N GLY A 245 -14.62 -6.90 13.96
CA GLY A 245 -14.69 -7.58 12.67
C GLY A 245 -14.59 -6.65 11.45
N LYS A 246 -14.13 -5.40 11.64
CA LYS A 246 -13.99 -4.40 10.56
C LYS A 246 -12.69 -4.53 9.79
N ILE A 247 -11.69 -5.18 10.38
CA ILE A 247 -10.43 -5.57 9.75
C ILE A 247 -10.23 -7.05 10.05
N LEU A 248 -9.97 -7.84 9.02
CA LEU A 248 -9.71 -9.28 9.19
C LEU A 248 -8.23 -9.50 9.51
N PHE A 249 -7.96 -10.00 10.70
CA PHE A 249 -6.61 -10.21 11.22
C PHE A 249 -6.56 -11.58 11.94
N ASN A 250 -6.03 -12.61 11.27
CA ASN A 250 -6.03 -14.01 11.74
C ASN A 250 -4.63 -14.62 11.75
#